data_4cc0f9603a102e39f3df4a15c18f0110
#
_entry.id   4cc0f9603a102e39f3df4a15c18f0110
#
_cell.length_a   1.000
_cell.length_b   1.000
_cell.length_c   1.000
_cell.angle_alpha   90.00
_cell.angle_beta   90.00
_cell.angle_gamma   90.00
#
_symmetry.space_group_name_H-M   'P 1'
#
loop_
_entity.id
_entity.type
_entity.pdbx_description
1 polymer ?
#
loop_
_entity_poly.entity_id
_entity_poly.type
_entity_poly.pdbx_seq_one_letter_code
_entity_poly.pdbx_strand_id
1 'polypeptide(L)'
;MLVEPAGRAGAEFPLGQELTVGRAAGCSISLDEQYVSQVHSRIFVRDGSVFVEDLGSTNGTWVNGTRAVGQMPARLGDRIQIGNVVMEVR
;
A
#
# COMPACT_ATOMS: atom_id res chain seq x y z
N MET A 1 1.69 -1.88 -13.66
CA MET A 1 0.63 -1.54 -12.70
C MET A 1 1.01 -0.29 -11.95
N LEU A 2 0.03 0.50 -11.59
CA LEU A 2 0.22 1.74 -10.87
C LEU A 2 -0.54 1.69 -9.56
N VAL A 3 -0.05 2.42 -8.56
CA VAL A 3 -0.76 2.63 -7.31
C VAL A 3 -0.99 4.14 -7.18
N GLU A 4 -2.22 4.53 -6.93
CA GLU A 4 -2.60 5.94 -6.83
C GLU A 4 -3.25 6.19 -5.48
N PRO A 5 -2.62 6.99 -4.59
CA PRO A 5 -3.25 7.39 -3.33
C PRO A 5 -4.45 8.30 -3.58
N ALA A 6 -5.60 7.94 -3.02
CA ALA A 6 -6.75 8.82 -2.98
C ALA A 6 -6.41 10.03 -2.09
N GLY A 7 -6.90 11.21 -2.42
CA GLY A 7 -6.56 12.44 -1.70
C GLY A 7 -5.28 13.10 -2.16
N ARG A 8 -4.48 12.45 -2.99
CA ARG A 8 -3.35 13.03 -3.72
C ARG A 8 -3.64 12.90 -5.20
N ALA A 9 -4.65 13.62 -5.66
CA ALA A 9 -5.13 13.53 -7.04
C ALA A 9 -3.98 13.66 -8.03
N GLY A 10 -3.84 12.70 -8.93
CA GLY A 10 -2.79 12.66 -9.94
C GLY A 10 -1.47 12.08 -9.47
N ALA A 11 -1.31 11.73 -8.19
CA ALA A 11 -0.10 11.08 -7.72
C ALA A 11 -0.17 9.59 -8.04
N GLU A 12 0.68 9.13 -8.93
CA GLU A 12 0.74 7.74 -9.36
C GLU A 12 2.14 7.19 -9.07
N PHE A 13 2.18 5.98 -8.52
CA PHE A 13 3.45 5.30 -8.23
C PHE A 13 3.55 4.05 -9.07
N PRO A 14 4.51 3.98 -10.01
CA PRO A 14 4.72 2.76 -10.78
C PRO A 14 5.08 1.60 -9.85
N LEU A 15 4.31 0.53 -9.94
CA LEU A 15 4.61 -0.69 -9.21
C LEU A 15 5.58 -1.52 -10.05
N GLY A 16 6.86 -1.33 -9.88
CA GLY A 16 7.87 -2.16 -10.52
C GLY A 16 7.82 -3.57 -9.92
N GLN A 17 8.81 -3.93 -9.10
CA GLN A 17 8.76 -5.18 -8.36
C GLN A 17 8.18 -5.01 -6.97
N GLU A 18 8.47 -3.88 -6.32
CA GLU A 18 8.05 -3.63 -4.95
C GLU A 18 7.95 -2.13 -4.67
N LEU A 19 6.92 -1.76 -3.93
CA LEU A 19 6.79 -0.44 -3.32
C LEU A 19 6.67 -0.61 -1.81
N THR A 20 7.53 0.07 -1.06
CA THR A 20 7.38 0.18 0.39
C THR A 20 6.53 1.39 0.71
N VAL A 21 5.63 1.22 1.68
CA VAL A 21 4.71 2.27 2.10
C VAL A 21 4.90 2.52 3.60
N GLY A 22 5.07 3.76 3.97
CA GLY A 22 5.25 4.11 5.37
C GLY A 22 5.49 5.58 5.57
N ARG A 23 5.70 5.96 6.83
CA ARG A 23 5.95 7.35 7.20
C ARG A 23 7.41 7.77 6.99
N ALA A 24 8.33 6.80 6.98
CA ALA A 24 9.74 7.10 6.79
C ALA A 24 10.01 7.68 5.40
N ALA A 25 10.90 8.65 5.35
CA ALA A 25 11.23 9.32 4.09
C ALA A 25 11.87 8.38 3.05
N GLY A 26 12.46 7.27 3.50
CA GLY A 26 13.05 6.28 2.61
C GLY A 26 12.06 5.32 1.95
N CYS A 27 10.78 5.38 2.34
CA CYS A 27 9.77 4.54 1.71
C CYS A 27 9.47 5.01 0.29
N SER A 28 9.14 4.07 -0.60
CA SER A 28 8.76 4.38 -1.98
C SER A 28 7.55 5.31 -2.02
N ILE A 29 6.57 5.04 -1.16
CA ILE A 29 5.43 5.91 -0.91
C ILE A 29 5.53 6.38 0.53
N SER A 30 5.93 7.63 0.72
CA SER A 30 6.08 8.22 2.04
C SER A 30 4.80 8.97 2.39
N LEU A 31 4.13 8.51 3.45
CA LEU A 31 2.86 9.08 3.92
C LEU A 31 3.09 9.69 5.31
N ASP A 32 3.11 11.01 5.39
CA ASP A 32 3.29 11.72 6.65
C ASP A 32 1.95 11.83 7.39
N GLU A 33 1.50 10.70 7.89
CA GLU A 33 0.23 10.54 8.59
C GLU A 33 0.45 9.93 9.97
N GLN A 34 -0.28 10.42 10.96
CA GLN A 34 -0.14 9.98 12.34
C GLN A 34 -0.37 8.47 12.52
N TYR A 35 -1.30 7.90 11.77
CA TYR A 35 -1.69 6.50 11.90
C TYR A 35 -0.89 5.56 11.01
N VAL A 36 0.15 6.07 10.33
CA VAL A 36 1.02 5.28 9.47
C VAL A 36 2.32 4.98 10.20
N SER A 37 2.69 3.71 10.28
CA SER A 37 3.96 3.28 10.86
C SER A 37 5.14 3.67 9.97
N GLN A 38 6.36 3.74 10.53
CA GLN A 38 7.55 4.13 9.78
C GLN A 38 7.78 3.26 8.55
N VAL A 39 7.64 1.95 8.70
CA VAL A 39 7.56 1.01 7.59
C VAL A 39 6.27 0.23 7.80
N HIS A 40 5.25 0.55 7.05
CA HIS A 40 3.90 0.09 7.33
C HIS A 40 3.54 -1.17 6.54
N SER A 41 3.76 -1.14 5.24
CA SER A 41 3.42 -2.25 4.38
C SER A 41 4.27 -2.24 3.11
N ARG A 42 4.17 -3.30 2.34
CA ARG A 42 4.75 -3.35 1.00
C ARG A 42 3.72 -3.86 0.01
N ILE A 43 3.84 -3.38 -1.20
CA ILE A 43 3.04 -3.81 -2.34
C ILE A 43 4.02 -4.34 -3.35
N PHE A 44 3.87 -5.58 -3.78
CA PHE A 44 4.86 -6.21 -4.66
C PHE A 44 4.21 -7.11 -5.70
N VAL A 45 4.97 -7.42 -6.74
CA VAL A 45 4.54 -8.30 -7.82
C VAL A 45 5.31 -9.61 -7.71
N ARG A 46 4.57 -10.71 -7.74
CA ARG A 46 5.14 -12.05 -7.80
C ARG A 46 4.31 -12.91 -8.76
N ASP A 47 4.98 -13.55 -9.71
CA ASP A 47 4.31 -14.39 -10.71
C ASP A 47 3.17 -13.67 -11.45
N GLY A 48 3.39 -12.40 -11.76
CA GLY A 48 2.42 -11.57 -12.47
C GLY A 48 1.23 -11.09 -11.65
N SER A 49 1.21 -11.38 -10.35
CA SER A 49 0.13 -10.97 -9.45
C SER A 49 0.63 -9.97 -8.42
N VAL A 50 -0.25 -9.06 -8.01
CA VAL A 50 0.05 -8.06 -6.99
C VAL A 50 -0.32 -8.61 -5.62
N PHE A 51 0.57 -8.42 -4.66
CA PHE A 51 0.35 -8.79 -3.26
C PHE A 51 0.59 -7.60 -2.35
N VAL A 52 -0.14 -7.57 -1.25
CA VAL A 52 0.00 -6.57 -0.19
C VAL A 52 0.39 -7.30 1.08
N GLU A 53 1.40 -6.81 1.78
CA GLU A 53 1.85 -7.38 3.04
C GLU A 53 2.00 -6.29 4.09
N ASP A 54 1.36 -6.50 5.25
CA ASP A 54 1.56 -5.64 6.41
C ASP A 54 2.88 -5.99 7.08
N LEU A 55 3.72 -5.00 7.35
CA LEU A 55 5.06 -5.20 7.92
C LEU A 55 5.06 -4.94 9.43
N GLY A 56 4.06 -5.44 10.12
CA GLY A 56 3.96 -5.29 11.57
C GLY A 56 3.48 -3.92 11.99
N SER A 57 2.63 -3.28 11.20
CA SER A 57 2.11 -1.94 11.51
C SER A 57 1.24 -1.95 12.78
N THR A 58 1.17 -0.79 13.43
CA THR A 58 0.34 -0.62 14.62
C THR A 58 -1.15 -0.66 14.30
N ASN A 59 -1.56 -0.08 13.17
CA ASN A 59 -2.98 0.10 12.84
C ASN A 59 -3.50 -0.81 11.74
N GLY A 60 -2.63 -1.62 11.15
CA GLY A 60 -3.03 -2.58 10.13
C GLY A 60 -3.05 -2.03 8.70
N THR A 61 -3.12 -2.94 7.76
CA THR A 61 -3.27 -2.67 6.32
C THR A 61 -4.52 -3.41 5.86
N TRP A 62 -5.34 -2.77 5.03
CA TRP A 62 -6.65 -3.29 4.64
C TRP A 62 -6.78 -3.33 3.13
N VAL A 63 -7.31 -4.42 2.59
CA VAL A 63 -7.62 -4.54 1.16
C VAL A 63 -9.12 -4.73 1.02
N ASN A 64 -9.78 -3.78 0.38
CA ASN A 64 -11.25 -3.76 0.23
C ASN A 64 -11.97 -3.98 1.56
N GLY A 65 -11.47 -3.39 2.65
CA GLY A 65 -12.07 -3.52 3.98
C GLY A 65 -11.70 -4.79 4.75
N THR A 66 -10.89 -5.66 4.16
CA THR A 66 -10.42 -6.88 4.84
C THR A 66 -8.98 -6.70 5.27
N ARG A 67 -8.70 -6.96 6.54
CA ARG A 67 -7.34 -6.82 7.07
C ARG A 67 -6.38 -7.78 6.39
N ALA A 68 -5.25 -7.26 5.94
CA ALA A 68 -4.22 -8.07 5.31
C ALA A 68 -3.51 -8.93 6.37
N VAL A 69 -3.56 -10.24 6.16
CA VAL A 69 -2.85 -11.22 6.98
C VAL A 69 -1.92 -11.98 6.02
N GLY A 70 -0.62 -12.00 6.35
CA GLY A 70 0.37 -12.54 5.44
C GLY A 70 0.42 -11.75 4.14
N GLN A 71 0.61 -12.44 3.04
CA GLN A 71 0.67 -11.83 1.71
C GLN A 71 -0.71 -11.96 1.06
N MET A 72 -1.42 -10.85 0.99
CA MET A 72 -2.78 -10.80 0.48
C MET A 72 -2.81 -10.37 -0.97
N PRO A 73 -3.45 -11.14 -1.88
CA PRO A 73 -3.52 -10.74 -3.28
C PRO A 73 -4.41 -9.52 -3.47
N ALA A 74 -4.03 -8.66 -4.40
CA ALA A 74 -4.80 -7.49 -4.81
C ALA A 74 -4.89 -7.46 -6.33
N ARG A 75 -6.02 -6.98 -6.85
CA ARG A 75 -6.29 -6.93 -8.29
C ARG A 75 -6.50 -5.49 -8.73
N LEU A 76 -6.53 -5.28 -10.03
CA LEU A 76 -6.89 -3.97 -10.59
C LEU A 76 -8.24 -3.52 -10.03
N GLY A 77 -8.28 -2.28 -9.55
CA GLY A 77 -9.46 -1.70 -8.94
C GLY A 77 -9.57 -1.91 -7.44
N ASP A 78 -8.76 -2.79 -6.85
CA ASP A 78 -8.79 -3.02 -5.41
C ASP A 78 -8.24 -1.80 -4.66
N ARG A 79 -8.82 -1.54 -3.50
CA ARG A 79 -8.44 -0.44 -2.63
C ARG A 79 -7.65 -0.94 -1.45
N ILE A 80 -6.51 -0.30 -1.21
CA ILE A 80 -5.60 -0.60 -0.11
C ILE A 80 -5.66 0.57 0.85
N GLN A 81 -6.04 0.31 2.10
CA GLN A 81 -6.11 1.34 3.12
C GLN A 81 -4.96 1.20 4.11
N ILE A 82 -4.25 2.29 4.31
CA ILE A 82 -3.13 2.40 5.24
C ILE A 82 -3.35 3.68 6.04
N GLY A 83 -3.63 3.53 7.36
CA GLY A 83 -4.04 4.67 8.15
C GLY A 83 -5.32 5.28 7.59
N ASN A 84 -5.30 6.58 7.31
CA ASN A 84 -6.42 7.30 6.67
C ASN A 84 -6.26 7.43 5.15
N VAL A 85 -5.25 6.80 4.59
CA VAL A 85 -4.97 6.90 3.15
C VAL A 85 -5.50 5.67 2.44
N VAL A 86 -6.24 5.91 1.38
CA VAL A 86 -6.76 4.85 0.50
C VAL A 86 -6.04 4.94 -0.83
N MET A 87 -5.49 3.82 -1.27
CA MET A 87 -4.82 3.70 -2.56
C MET A 87 -5.59 2.74 -3.44
N GLU A 88 -5.47 2.91 -4.74
CA GLU A 88 -6.11 2.02 -5.72
C GLU A 88 -5.05 1.41 -6.63
N VAL A 89 -5.19 0.11 -6.90
CA VAL A 89 -4.34 -0.60 -7.85
C VAL A 89 -4.88 -0.37 -9.26
N ARG A 90 -4.04 0.16 -10.13
CA ARG A 90 -4.39 0.45 -11.53
C ARG A 90 -3.41 -0.14 -12.53
#